data_9069f36bc84965ca346e32c8b8e8008d
#
_entry.id   9069f36bc84965ca346e32c8b8e8008d
#
_cell.length_a   1.000
_cell.length_b   1.000
_cell.length_c   1.000
_cell.angle_alpha   90.00
_cell.angle_beta   90.00
_cell.angle_gamma   90.00
#
_symmetry.space_group_name_H-M   'P 1'
#
loop_
_entity.id
_entity.type
_entity.pdbx_description
1 polymer ?
#
loop_
_entity_poly.entity_id
_entity_poly.type
_entity_poly.pdbx_seq_one_letter_code
_entity_poly.pdbx_strand_id
1 'polypeptide(L)'
;RKPADIKVSKADAEAFGIDLDEATRWVEGLDRIHKTRRIARCFDLSATPFAPTGRTNTEAGLFTWVVSDFGLNDAIEAGLVKTPRVVVRDDALPNAQTLRPKLYHLYREPEVAEDLNRKAEAHEPLPALVQQAYTLLGADWRATAAEWAAQGHLSPPVMLTVCNRTETAARVEHYFTKGHAQWTELHDADRTLRVDSKVLEKAEVGEAASADKDYDARLRSIVQAARIAPPNKERWLASSTKKEEVLRELVDTVGKPGQLGQDLQNVVSVAMLSEGWDAKTVTHIMGLRAFTSQLLCEQVIGRGLRRVAYDI
;
A
#
# COMPACT_ATOMS: atom_id res chain seq x y z
N ARG A 1 20.43 21.94 12.84
CA ARG A 1 21.47 20.88 12.74
C ARG A 1 22.11 20.95 11.37
N LYS A 2 23.44 20.76 11.26
CA LYS A 2 24.12 20.76 9.96
C LYS A 2 23.73 19.51 9.18
N PRO A 3 23.50 19.58 7.86
CA PRO A 3 23.13 18.45 7.03
C PRO A 3 24.08 17.24 7.11
N ALA A 4 25.35 17.49 7.46
CA ALA A 4 26.39 16.47 7.62
C ALA A 4 26.16 15.47 8.78
N ASP A 5 25.23 15.75 9.69
CA ASP A 5 24.97 14.90 10.86
C ASP A 5 23.85 13.85 10.62
N ILE A 6 23.21 13.88 9.47
CA ILE A 6 22.15 12.93 9.09
C ILE A 6 22.79 11.77 8.33
N LYS A 7 23.18 10.73 9.05
CA LYS A 7 23.57 9.44 8.42
C LYS A 7 22.31 8.56 8.33
N VAL A 8 21.55 8.70 7.26
CA VAL A 8 20.54 7.71 6.87
C VAL A 8 21.27 6.60 6.12
N SER A 9 21.04 5.33 6.45
CA SER A 9 21.61 4.24 5.65
C SER A 9 20.95 4.23 4.27
N LYS A 10 21.70 3.81 3.22
CA LYS A 10 21.13 3.66 1.87
C LYS A 10 19.90 2.74 1.87
N ALA A 11 19.94 1.69 2.69
CA ALA A 11 18.81 0.76 2.83
C ALA A 11 17.55 1.42 3.44
N ASP A 12 17.73 2.33 4.40
CA ASP A 12 16.61 3.07 4.97
C ASP A 12 16.08 4.13 3.99
N ALA A 13 16.95 4.81 3.25
CA ALA A 13 16.54 5.77 2.23
C ALA A 13 15.76 5.08 1.09
N GLU A 14 16.22 3.93 0.60
CA GLU A 14 15.49 3.12 -0.39
C GLU A 14 14.15 2.59 0.18
N ALA A 15 14.13 2.14 1.44
CA ALA A 15 12.92 1.63 2.08
C ALA A 15 11.85 2.72 2.29
N PHE A 16 12.28 3.97 2.46
CA PHE A 16 11.40 5.12 2.69
C PHE A 16 11.12 5.95 1.44
N GLY A 17 11.71 5.61 0.28
CA GLY A 17 11.62 6.45 -0.91
C GLY A 17 12.17 7.85 -0.69
N ILE A 18 13.11 8.03 0.25
CA ILE A 18 13.71 9.33 0.56
C ILE A 18 14.91 9.52 -0.35
N ASP A 19 14.79 10.46 -1.29
CA ASP A 19 15.96 10.99 -1.98
C ASP A 19 16.77 11.85 -1.00
N LEU A 20 17.90 11.30 -0.55
CA LEU A 20 18.80 12.00 0.38
C LEU A 20 19.34 13.29 -0.21
N ASP A 21 19.50 13.36 -1.52
CA ASP A 21 19.95 14.56 -2.21
C ASP A 21 18.83 15.62 -2.23
N GLU A 22 17.59 15.20 -2.39
CA GLU A 22 16.44 16.10 -2.36
C GLU A 22 16.17 16.66 -0.97
N ALA A 23 16.23 15.81 0.07
CA ALA A 23 16.11 16.25 1.46
C ALA A 23 17.23 17.23 1.85
N THR A 24 18.45 17.00 1.37
CA THR A 24 19.58 17.89 1.59
C THR A 24 19.39 19.23 0.88
N ARG A 25 18.90 19.21 -0.35
CA ARG A 25 18.58 20.43 -1.13
C ARG A 25 17.50 21.29 -0.45
N TRP A 26 16.49 20.64 0.14
CA TRP A 26 15.42 21.34 0.84
C TRP A 26 15.95 22.12 2.05
N VAL A 27 16.77 21.47 2.89
CA VAL A 27 17.42 22.10 4.04
C VAL A 27 18.37 23.22 3.62
N GLU A 28 19.16 23.01 2.56
CA GLU A 28 20.02 24.05 1.99
C GLU A 28 19.21 25.24 1.46
N GLY A 29 18.04 25.00 0.87
CA GLY A 29 17.13 26.07 0.45
C GLY A 29 16.69 26.95 1.60
N LEU A 30 16.27 26.35 2.72
CA LEU A 30 15.91 27.08 3.93
C LEU A 30 17.10 27.84 4.54
N ASP A 31 18.29 27.24 4.55
CA ASP A 31 19.51 27.89 5.04
C ASP A 31 19.89 29.11 4.19
N ARG A 32 19.78 29.01 2.87
CA ARG A 32 19.97 30.14 1.94
C ARG A 32 18.99 31.29 2.20
N ILE A 33 17.70 30.94 2.36
CA ILE A 33 16.66 31.93 2.69
C ILE A 33 16.99 32.59 4.04
N HIS A 34 17.35 31.78 5.05
CA HIS A 34 17.71 32.30 6.38
C HIS A 34 18.90 33.25 6.32
N LYS A 35 19.96 32.92 5.58
CA LYS A 35 21.14 33.78 5.41
C LYS A 35 20.81 35.09 4.70
N THR A 36 19.86 35.07 3.78
CA THR A 36 19.54 36.25 2.96
C THR A 36 18.47 37.14 3.59
N ARG A 37 17.42 36.55 4.18
CA ARG A 37 16.23 37.28 4.66
C ARG A 37 15.92 37.06 6.14
N ARG A 38 16.68 36.23 6.86
CA ARG A 38 16.47 35.84 8.27
C ARG A 38 15.07 35.28 8.51
N ILE A 39 14.92 33.95 8.49
CA ILE A 39 13.72 33.27 8.91
C ILE A 39 13.56 33.45 10.42
N ALA A 40 12.45 34.04 10.84
CA ALA A 40 12.15 34.24 12.25
C ALA A 40 11.65 32.96 12.93
N ARG A 41 10.84 32.17 12.21
CA ARG A 41 10.26 30.89 12.67
C ARG A 41 10.04 29.98 11.46
N CYS A 42 10.18 28.67 11.69
CA CYS A 42 9.80 27.63 10.73
C CYS A 42 8.78 26.73 11.43
N PHE A 43 7.66 26.49 10.77
CA PHE A 43 6.64 25.55 11.23
C PHE A 43 6.63 24.38 10.25
N ASP A 44 6.98 23.21 10.76
CA ASP A 44 6.97 21.97 9.98
C ASP A 44 5.66 21.23 10.25
N LEU A 45 4.96 20.87 9.19
CA LEU A 45 3.80 20.01 9.23
C LEU A 45 4.22 18.61 8.76
N SER A 46 4.14 17.64 9.63
CA SER A 46 4.55 16.26 9.33
C SER A 46 3.59 15.26 9.95
N ALA A 47 3.25 14.22 9.19
CA ALA A 47 2.57 13.03 9.72
C ALA A 47 3.53 12.11 10.48
N THR A 48 4.84 12.35 10.38
CA THR A 48 5.88 11.51 10.95
C THR A 48 6.93 12.41 11.62
N PRO A 49 6.68 12.88 12.85
CA PRO A 49 7.52 13.86 13.53
C PRO A 49 8.85 13.27 14.07
N PHE A 50 9.42 12.30 13.35
CA PHE A 50 10.66 11.63 13.72
C PHE A 50 11.82 12.17 12.90
N ALA A 51 12.87 12.59 13.57
CA ALA A 51 14.12 12.89 12.90
C ALA A 51 14.77 11.57 12.45
N PRO A 52 15.21 11.42 11.19
CA PRO A 52 15.90 10.22 10.72
C PRO A 52 17.25 10.11 11.47
N THR A 53 17.31 9.26 12.48
CA THR A 53 18.50 9.09 13.33
C THR A 53 19.39 7.92 12.91
N GLY A 54 19.00 7.15 11.87
CA GLY A 54 19.73 5.97 11.42
C GLY A 54 19.81 4.84 12.46
N ARG A 55 19.13 4.96 13.58
CA ARG A 55 19.01 3.93 14.61
C ARG A 55 17.60 3.96 15.18
N THR A 56 16.91 2.84 15.07
CA THR A 56 15.63 2.46 15.71
C THR A 56 14.74 3.61 16.20
N ASN A 57 13.47 3.60 15.75
CA ASN A 57 12.40 4.50 16.20
C ASN A 57 12.23 4.45 17.73
N THR A 58 13.04 5.15 18.45
CA THR A 58 12.90 5.39 19.88
C THR A 58 12.47 6.85 20.07
N GLU A 59 11.86 7.16 21.22
CA GLU A 59 11.47 8.52 21.60
C GLU A 59 12.57 9.57 21.38
N ALA A 60 13.83 9.15 21.38
CA ALA A 60 15.00 10.00 21.09
C ALA A 60 15.06 10.52 19.63
N GLY A 61 14.24 9.98 18.73
CA GLY A 61 14.15 10.42 17.32
C GLY A 61 13.09 11.48 17.06
N LEU A 62 12.21 11.80 18.01
CA LEU A 62 11.22 12.85 17.85
C LEU A 62 11.86 14.24 17.65
N PHE A 63 11.20 15.08 16.90
CA PHE A 63 11.54 16.50 16.87
C PHE A 63 11.47 17.08 18.29
N THR A 64 12.46 17.88 18.64
CA THR A 64 12.61 18.37 20.01
C THR A 64 11.53 19.37 20.43
N TRP A 65 10.74 19.87 19.52
CA TRP A 65 9.68 20.84 19.79
C TRP A 65 8.46 20.56 18.94
N VAL A 66 7.52 19.82 19.53
CA VAL A 66 6.20 19.56 18.96
C VAL A 66 5.23 20.57 19.58
N VAL A 67 4.65 21.44 18.75
CA VAL A 67 3.72 22.49 19.19
C VAL A 67 2.29 21.96 19.27
N SER A 68 1.93 21.06 18.38
CA SER A 68 0.62 20.42 18.33
C SER A 68 0.80 18.99 17.86
N ASP A 69 0.13 18.07 18.51
CA ASP A 69 0.07 16.65 18.18
C ASP A 69 -1.39 16.23 18.04
N PHE A 70 -1.66 15.42 17.02
CA PHE A 70 -2.97 14.82 16.79
C PHE A 70 -2.74 13.39 16.31
N GLY A 71 -2.77 12.47 17.24
CA GLY A 71 -2.44 11.07 17.01
C GLY A 71 -3.58 10.25 16.40
N LEU A 72 -3.30 8.98 16.15
CA LEU A 72 -4.29 8.04 15.63
C LEU A 72 -5.48 7.87 16.58
N ASN A 73 -5.24 7.82 17.89
CA ASN A 73 -6.30 7.69 18.89
C ASN A 73 -7.24 8.88 18.84
N ASP A 74 -6.70 10.10 18.78
CA ASP A 74 -7.48 11.32 18.67
C ASP A 74 -8.33 11.32 17.39
N ALA A 75 -7.76 10.83 16.28
CA ALA A 75 -8.43 10.73 15.01
C ALA A 75 -9.57 9.68 15.03
N ILE A 76 -9.39 8.56 15.74
CA ILE A 76 -10.43 7.54 15.95
C ILE A 76 -11.56 8.10 16.81
N GLU A 77 -11.25 8.72 17.95
CA GLU A 77 -12.20 9.32 18.87
C GLU A 77 -12.99 10.46 18.22
N ALA A 78 -12.33 11.27 17.39
CA ALA A 78 -12.97 12.32 16.61
C ALA A 78 -13.78 11.80 15.40
N GLY A 79 -13.79 10.49 15.14
CA GLY A 79 -14.49 9.89 14.01
C GLY A 79 -13.93 10.25 12.64
N LEU A 80 -12.68 10.74 12.57
CA LEU A 80 -12.03 11.16 11.31
C LEU A 80 -11.49 9.99 10.51
N VAL A 81 -11.28 8.84 11.13
CA VAL A 81 -10.75 7.63 10.50
C VAL A 81 -11.60 6.42 10.84
N LYS A 82 -11.43 5.34 10.07
CA LYS A 82 -12.01 4.04 10.40
C LYS A 82 -11.33 3.48 11.64
N THR A 83 -12.08 2.74 12.45
CA THR A 83 -11.49 1.99 13.57
C THR A 83 -10.76 0.77 13.04
N PRO A 84 -9.44 0.63 13.27
CA PRO A 84 -8.70 -0.54 12.84
C PRO A 84 -9.15 -1.78 13.63
N ARG A 85 -9.33 -2.88 12.91
CA ARG A 85 -9.56 -4.20 13.51
C ARG A 85 -8.41 -5.12 13.13
N VAL A 86 -7.87 -5.83 14.10
CA VAL A 86 -6.82 -6.82 13.89
C VAL A 86 -7.44 -8.20 13.99
N VAL A 87 -7.11 -9.07 13.02
CA VAL A 87 -7.53 -10.46 13.08
C VAL A 87 -6.77 -11.15 14.20
N VAL A 88 -7.46 -11.42 15.32
CA VAL A 88 -6.89 -12.11 16.50
C VAL A 88 -7.34 -13.57 16.53
N ARG A 89 -8.36 -13.91 15.75
CA ARG A 89 -8.94 -15.23 15.71
C ARG A 89 -8.09 -16.14 14.84
N ASP A 90 -7.41 -17.03 15.50
CA ASP A 90 -6.63 -18.08 14.87
C ASP A 90 -7.24 -19.40 15.34
N ASP A 91 -7.99 -20.05 14.46
CA ASP A 91 -8.49 -21.41 14.70
C ASP A 91 -7.36 -22.45 14.52
N ALA A 92 -6.21 -22.05 13.97
CA ALA A 92 -4.96 -22.80 14.08
C ALA A 92 -4.47 -22.76 15.53
N LEU A 93 -4.02 -23.89 16.06
CA LEU A 93 -3.50 -23.99 17.43
C LEU A 93 -2.51 -22.86 17.70
N PRO A 94 -2.73 -22.04 18.75
CA PRO A 94 -1.80 -21.01 19.13
C PRO A 94 -0.44 -21.64 19.40
N ASN A 95 0.63 -20.90 19.12
CA ASN A 95 1.96 -21.36 19.50
C ASN A 95 1.96 -21.66 21.01
N ALA A 96 2.14 -22.93 21.37
CA ALA A 96 2.03 -23.41 22.73
C ALA A 96 3.00 -22.70 23.71
N GLN A 97 4.10 -22.13 23.21
CA GLN A 97 5.09 -21.41 24.01
C GLN A 97 4.76 -19.93 24.21
N THR A 98 4.13 -19.28 23.26
CA THR A 98 3.89 -17.83 23.30
C THR A 98 2.42 -17.46 23.43
N LEU A 99 1.50 -18.42 23.24
CA LEU A 99 0.03 -18.22 23.19
C LEU A 99 -0.41 -17.14 22.19
N ARG A 100 0.44 -16.84 21.21
CA ARG A 100 0.14 -15.83 20.19
C ARG A 100 -0.46 -16.48 18.96
N PRO A 101 -1.52 -15.91 18.39
CA PRO A 101 -2.10 -16.38 17.13
C PRO A 101 -1.07 -16.33 16.01
N LYS A 102 -0.87 -17.42 15.28
CA LYS A 102 0.08 -17.49 14.16
C LYS A 102 -0.26 -16.50 13.06
N LEU A 103 -1.54 -16.28 12.77
CA LEU A 103 -2.00 -15.36 11.74
C LEU A 103 -1.69 -13.89 12.04
N TYR A 104 -1.59 -13.50 13.32
CA TYR A 104 -1.23 -12.15 13.71
C TYR A 104 0.23 -11.79 13.35
N HIS A 105 1.11 -12.78 13.40
CA HIS A 105 2.52 -12.64 13.08
C HIS A 105 2.95 -13.52 11.91
N LEU A 106 2.07 -13.67 10.93
CA LEU A 106 2.20 -14.55 9.78
C LEU A 106 3.61 -14.60 9.18
N TYR A 107 4.23 -13.45 8.95
CA TYR A 107 5.58 -13.37 8.37
C TYR A 107 6.70 -13.77 9.33
N ARG A 108 6.42 -13.97 10.61
CA ARG A 108 7.40 -14.47 11.59
C ARG A 108 7.44 -15.99 11.68
N GLU A 109 6.45 -16.65 11.09
CA GLU A 109 6.49 -18.12 11.01
C GLU A 109 7.60 -18.53 10.01
N PRO A 110 8.57 -19.36 10.43
CA PRO A 110 9.74 -19.70 9.61
C PRO A 110 9.35 -20.24 8.23
N GLU A 111 8.37 -21.14 8.17
CA GLU A 111 7.89 -21.74 6.93
C GLU A 111 7.33 -20.71 5.93
N VAL A 112 6.69 -19.64 6.45
CA VAL A 112 6.17 -18.55 5.63
C VAL A 112 7.31 -17.64 5.17
N ALA A 113 8.18 -17.24 6.11
CA ALA A 113 9.29 -16.34 5.79
C ALA A 113 10.27 -16.97 4.78
N GLU A 114 10.60 -18.25 4.93
CA GLU A 114 11.48 -18.97 4.03
C GLU A 114 10.85 -19.08 2.63
N ASP A 115 9.59 -19.50 2.53
CA ASP A 115 8.89 -19.63 1.27
C ASP A 115 8.72 -18.29 0.54
N LEU A 116 8.30 -17.23 1.24
CA LEU A 116 8.09 -15.92 0.63
C LEU A 116 9.40 -15.20 0.23
N ASN A 117 10.56 -15.64 0.75
CA ASN A 117 11.86 -15.09 0.41
C ASN A 117 12.62 -15.88 -0.67
N ARG A 118 12.15 -17.07 -1.02
CA ARG A 118 12.75 -17.86 -2.11
C ARG A 118 12.35 -17.34 -3.49
N LYS A 119 13.10 -17.68 -4.51
CA LYS A 119 12.66 -17.54 -5.91
C LYS A 119 11.51 -18.52 -6.16
N ALA A 120 10.46 -18.03 -6.79
CA ALA A 120 9.27 -18.83 -7.09
C ALA A 120 8.59 -18.32 -8.35
N GLU A 121 7.96 -19.24 -9.08
CA GLU A 121 7.13 -18.91 -10.24
C GLU A 121 5.72 -18.49 -9.80
N ALA A 122 5.04 -17.69 -10.62
CA ALA A 122 3.72 -17.16 -10.29
C ALA A 122 2.66 -18.24 -10.00
N HIS A 123 2.78 -19.41 -10.62
CA HIS A 123 1.84 -20.51 -10.45
C HIS A 123 2.08 -21.37 -9.20
N GLU A 124 3.21 -21.19 -8.52
CA GLU A 124 3.50 -21.95 -7.31
C GLU A 124 2.57 -21.54 -6.16
N PRO A 125 2.03 -22.51 -5.40
CA PRO A 125 1.07 -22.23 -4.34
C PRO A 125 1.68 -21.36 -3.24
N LEU A 126 0.86 -20.49 -2.68
CA LEU A 126 1.21 -19.76 -1.45
C LEU A 126 1.28 -20.72 -0.25
N PRO A 127 2.07 -20.43 0.79
CA PRO A 127 2.04 -21.20 2.04
C PRO A 127 0.63 -21.38 2.59
N ALA A 128 0.34 -22.54 3.17
CA ALA A 128 -1.00 -22.87 3.67
C ALA A 128 -1.51 -21.82 4.70
N LEU A 129 -0.64 -21.33 5.55
CA LEU A 129 -0.99 -20.31 6.56
C LEU A 129 -1.38 -18.97 5.89
N VAL A 130 -0.73 -18.60 4.77
CA VAL A 130 -1.10 -17.42 3.97
C VAL A 130 -2.48 -17.59 3.33
N GLN A 131 -2.75 -18.79 2.80
CA GLN A 131 -4.06 -19.10 2.23
C GLN A 131 -5.18 -19.06 3.28
N GLN A 132 -4.93 -19.57 4.49
CA GLN A 132 -5.85 -19.47 5.62
C GLN A 132 -6.13 -18.01 6.01
N ALA A 133 -5.09 -17.18 6.06
CA ALA A 133 -5.24 -15.75 6.33
C ALA A 133 -6.11 -15.06 5.27
N TYR A 134 -5.93 -15.36 3.98
CA TYR A 134 -6.81 -14.87 2.93
C TYR A 134 -8.23 -15.39 3.01
N THR A 135 -8.43 -16.62 3.47
CA THR A 135 -9.76 -17.17 3.72
C THR A 135 -10.51 -16.35 4.78
N LEU A 136 -9.85 -16.01 5.89
CA LEU A 136 -10.45 -15.21 6.95
C LEU A 136 -10.70 -13.77 6.52
N LEU A 137 -9.71 -13.11 5.92
CA LEU A 137 -9.87 -11.75 5.40
C LEU A 137 -10.93 -11.68 4.29
N GLY A 138 -11.00 -12.68 3.42
CA GLY A 138 -11.99 -12.74 2.37
C GLY A 138 -13.41 -12.93 2.89
N ALA A 139 -13.59 -13.63 4.00
CA ALA A 139 -14.91 -13.76 4.66
C ALA A 139 -15.40 -12.40 5.18
N ASP A 140 -14.53 -11.63 5.84
CA ASP A 140 -14.87 -10.28 6.33
C ASP A 140 -15.05 -9.30 5.16
N TRP A 141 -14.22 -9.42 4.13
CA TRP A 141 -14.37 -8.63 2.90
C TRP A 141 -15.73 -8.85 2.22
N ARG A 142 -16.20 -10.10 2.11
CA ARG A 142 -17.53 -10.43 1.55
C ARG A 142 -18.65 -9.78 2.35
N ALA A 143 -18.59 -9.85 3.67
CA ALA A 143 -19.58 -9.22 4.54
C ALA A 143 -19.59 -7.70 4.32
N THR A 144 -18.40 -7.07 4.29
CA THR A 144 -18.25 -5.65 4.01
C THR A 144 -18.75 -5.28 2.61
N ALA A 145 -18.46 -6.09 1.59
CA ALA A 145 -18.91 -5.85 0.23
C ALA A 145 -20.45 -5.93 0.10
N ALA A 146 -21.08 -6.89 0.78
CA ALA A 146 -22.52 -7.00 0.81
C ALA A 146 -23.18 -5.79 1.52
N GLU A 147 -22.61 -5.35 2.62
CA GLU A 147 -23.07 -4.16 3.34
C GLU A 147 -22.93 -2.89 2.48
N TRP A 148 -21.79 -2.69 1.83
CA TRP A 148 -21.56 -1.56 0.93
C TRP A 148 -22.52 -1.54 -0.25
N ALA A 149 -22.77 -2.71 -0.85
CA ALA A 149 -23.75 -2.83 -1.93
C ALA A 149 -25.17 -2.46 -1.46
N ALA A 150 -25.57 -2.90 -0.26
CA ALA A 150 -26.87 -2.55 0.35
C ALA A 150 -26.98 -1.05 0.66
N GLN A 151 -25.86 -0.38 0.98
CA GLN A 151 -25.80 1.06 1.20
C GLN A 151 -25.67 1.89 -0.09
N GLY A 152 -25.60 1.24 -1.26
CA GLY A 152 -25.53 1.90 -2.56
C GLY A 152 -24.15 2.45 -2.93
N HIS A 153 -23.08 1.97 -2.31
CA HIS A 153 -21.71 2.33 -2.73
C HIS A 153 -21.45 1.89 -4.16
N LEU A 154 -20.92 2.78 -4.99
CA LEU A 154 -20.64 2.53 -6.40
C LEU A 154 -19.36 1.71 -6.61
N SER A 155 -18.42 1.80 -5.69
CA SER A 155 -17.14 1.11 -5.72
C SER A 155 -17.08 0.03 -4.64
N PRO A 156 -16.45 -1.12 -4.90
CA PRO A 156 -16.30 -2.19 -3.92
C PRO A 156 -15.28 -1.81 -2.82
N PRO A 157 -15.32 -2.47 -1.66
CA PRO A 157 -14.22 -2.41 -0.72
C PRO A 157 -12.97 -3.04 -1.34
N VAL A 158 -11.80 -2.51 -1.02
CA VAL A 158 -10.53 -2.96 -1.60
C VAL A 158 -9.71 -3.71 -0.55
N MET A 159 -9.19 -4.85 -0.95
CA MET A 159 -8.17 -5.60 -0.23
C MET A 159 -6.79 -5.18 -0.76
N LEU A 160 -5.95 -4.63 0.10
CA LEU A 160 -4.57 -4.28 -0.20
C LEU A 160 -3.62 -5.35 0.33
N THR A 161 -2.83 -5.95 -0.54
CA THR A 161 -1.72 -6.82 -0.14
C THR A 161 -0.39 -6.12 -0.37
N VAL A 162 0.45 -6.09 0.66
CA VAL A 162 1.81 -5.53 0.58
C VAL A 162 2.80 -6.67 0.69
N CYS A 163 3.52 -6.94 -0.41
CA CYS A 163 4.44 -8.05 -0.54
C CYS A 163 5.90 -7.61 -0.29
N ASN A 164 6.74 -8.58 0.04
CA ASN A 164 8.18 -8.37 0.18
C ASN A 164 8.92 -8.33 -1.16
N ARG A 165 8.39 -9.02 -2.20
CA ARG A 165 9.06 -9.23 -3.49
C ARG A 165 8.06 -9.31 -4.64
N THR A 166 8.55 -9.10 -5.85
CA THR A 166 7.75 -9.21 -7.09
C THR A 166 7.26 -10.64 -7.34
N GLU A 167 8.04 -11.64 -7.01
CA GLU A 167 7.64 -13.05 -7.12
C GLU A 167 6.47 -13.37 -6.19
N THR A 168 6.52 -12.89 -4.95
CA THR A 168 5.39 -13.04 -4.01
C THR A 168 4.14 -12.34 -4.52
N ALA A 169 4.27 -11.13 -5.07
CA ALA A 169 3.15 -10.40 -5.63
C ALA A 169 2.53 -11.11 -6.85
N ALA A 170 3.36 -11.70 -7.71
CA ALA A 170 2.89 -12.50 -8.83
C ALA A 170 2.13 -13.76 -8.38
N ARG A 171 2.61 -14.46 -7.34
CA ARG A 171 1.91 -15.62 -6.74
C ARG A 171 0.57 -15.23 -6.12
N VAL A 172 0.50 -14.09 -5.44
CA VAL A 172 -0.75 -13.57 -4.87
C VAL A 172 -1.75 -13.20 -5.98
N GLU A 173 -1.31 -12.49 -7.01
CA GLU A 173 -2.16 -12.21 -8.18
C GLU A 173 -2.70 -13.52 -8.79
N HIS A 174 -1.83 -14.50 -9.02
CA HIS A 174 -2.21 -15.80 -9.55
C HIS A 174 -3.21 -16.53 -8.64
N TYR A 175 -2.99 -16.49 -7.31
CA TYR A 175 -3.88 -17.11 -6.32
C TYR A 175 -5.33 -16.61 -6.45
N PHE A 176 -5.52 -15.31 -6.64
CA PHE A 176 -6.85 -14.75 -6.86
C PHE A 176 -7.34 -14.97 -8.28
N THR A 177 -6.58 -14.62 -9.29
CA THR A 177 -7.04 -14.59 -10.69
C THR A 177 -7.22 -15.97 -11.33
N LYS A 178 -6.63 -17.02 -10.76
CA LYS A 178 -6.77 -18.41 -11.24
C LYS A 178 -7.71 -19.25 -10.38
N GLY A 179 -8.46 -18.63 -9.47
CA GLY A 179 -9.52 -19.29 -8.73
C GLY A 179 -9.03 -20.20 -7.60
N HIS A 180 -7.85 -19.94 -7.05
CA HIS A 180 -7.33 -20.69 -5.89
C HIS A 180 -7.82 -20.14 -4.56
N ALA A 181 -8.26 -18.88 -4.52
CA ALA A 181 -8.87 -18.30 -3.34
C ALA A 181 -10.21 -18.99 -3.02
N GLN A 182 -10.57 -19.12 -1.75
CA GLN A 182 -11.81 -19.79 -1.34
C GLN A 182 -13.06 -19.04 -1.83
N TRP A 183 -13.00 -17.71 -1.95
CA TRP A 183 -14.15 -16.87 -2.22
C TRP A 183 -14.18 -16.45 -3.69
N THR A 184 -15.19 -16.94 -4.42
CA THR A 184 -15.32 -16.75 -5.87
C THR A 184 -15.46 -15.29 -6.28
N GLU A 185 -16.01 -14.45 -5.41
CA GLU A 185 -16.18 -13.01 -5.65
C GLU A 185 -14.84 -12.28 -5.78
N LEU A 186 -13.76 -12.86 -5.25
CA LEU A 186 -12.40 -12.33 -5.34
C LEU A 186 -11.58 -12.90 -6.51
N HIS A 187 -12.17 -13.80 -7.34
CA HIS A 187 -11.47 -14.41 -8.47
C HIS A 187 -11.40 -13.51 -9.70
N ASP A 188 -12.13 -12.39 -9.70
CA ASP A 188 -12.23 -11.53 -10.86
C ASP A 188 -10.86 -10.95 -11.20
N ALA A 189 -10.35 -11.47 -12.29
CA ALA A 189 -9.08 -11.08 -12.81
C ALA A 189 -9.08 -9.59 -13.19
N ASP A 190 -10.15 -9.06 -13.78
CA ASP A 190 -10.23 -7.67 -14.23
C ASP A 190 -10.44 -6.66 -13.09
N ARG A 191 -10.63 -7.17 -11.86
CA ARG A 191 -10.70 -6.36 -10.63
C ARG A 191 -9.50 -6.55 -9.69
N THR A 192 -8.47 -7.26 -10.17
CA THR A 192 -7.23 -7.50 -9.43
C THR A 192 -6.08 -6.78 -10.12
N LEU A 193 -5.47 -5.81 -9.45
CA LEU A 193 -4.35 -5.04 -9.95
C LEU A 193 -3.07 -5.42 -9.19
N ARG A 194 -2.06 -5.90 -9.92
CA ARG A 194 -0.69 -5.98 -9.40
C ARG A 194 0.05 -4.68 -9.75
N VAL A 195 0.59 -4.03 -8.75
CA VAL A 195 1.39 -2.82 -8.90
C VAL A 195 2.86 -3.19 -8.89
N ASP A 196 3.49 -3.09 -10.05
CA ASP A 196 4.93 -3.26 -10.17
C ASP A 196 5.61 -1.90 -9.94
N SER A 197 6.32 -1.80 -8.81
CA SER A 197 7.02 -0.56 -8.42
C SER A 197 8.08 -0.15 -9.45
N LYS A 198 8.74 -1.11 -10.12
CA LYS A 198 9.71 -0.80 -11.17
C LYS A 198 9.06 -0.18 -12.40
N VAL A 199 7.81 -0.54 -12.70
CA VAL A 199 7.04 0.09 -13.79
C VAL A 199 6.63 1.50 -13.37
N LEU A 200 6.21 1.71 -12.13
CA LEU A 200 5.86 3.05 -11.63
C LEU A 200 7.06 3.98 -11.56
N GLU A 201 8.20 3.53 -11.03
CA GLU A 201 9.45 4.32 -10.98
C GLU A 201 9.90 4.77 -12.38
N LYS A 202 9.83 3.87 -13.36
CA LYS A 202 10.15 4.21 -14.75
C LYS A 202 9.15 5.19 -15.36
N ALA A 203 7.87 5.10 -14.99
CA ALA A 203 6.84 6.06 -15.37
C ALA A 203 7.17 7.47 -14.87
N GLU A 204 7.68 7.57 -13.65
CA GLU A 204 8.07 8.86 -13.04
C GLU A 204 9.29 9.48 -13.72
N VAL A 205 10.24 8.66 -14.17
CA VAL A 205 11.47 9.10 -14.86
C VAL A 205 11.27 9.23 -16.37
N GLY A 206 10.12 8.79 -16.92
CA GLY A 206 9.84 8.83 -18.36
C GLY A 206 10.57 7.78 -19.19
N GLU A 207 11.11 6.75 -18.57
CA GLU A 207 11.78 5.63 -19.23
C GLU A 207 10.77 4.53 -19.62
N ALA A 208 11.01 3.84 -20.75
CA ALA A 208 10.19 2.70 -21.14
C ALA A 208 10.48 1.47 -20.26
N ALA A 209 9.44 0.90 -19.66
CA ALA A 209 9.56 -0.34 -18.92
C ALA A 209 9.78 -1.55 -19.85
N SER A 210 10.42 -2.60 -19.35
CA SER A 210 10.65 -3.84 -20.09
C SER A 210 9.32 -4.44 -20.58
N ALA A 211 9.30 -4.98 -21.81
CA ALA A 211 8.12 -5.57 -22.43
C ALA A 211 7.76 -6.91 -21.74
N ASP A 212 6.88 -6.85 -20.74
CA ASP A 212 6.14 -8.00 -20.24
C ASP A 212 4.77 -8.00 -20.94
N LYS A 213 4.64 -8.81 -21.99
CA LYS A 213 3.43 -8.88 -22.82
C LYS A 213 2.21 -9.33 -22.02
N ASP A 214 2.40 -10.22 -21.06
CA ASP A 214 1.32 -10.74 -20.23
C ASP A 214 0.80 -9.67 -19.27
N TYR A 215 1.72 -8.88 -18.70
CA TYR A 215 1.36 -7.76 -17.86
C TYR A 215 0.63 -6.65 -18.64
N ASP A 216 1.09 -6.33 -19.85
CA ASP A 216 0.45 -5.35 -20.73
C ASP A 216 -0.95 -5.80 -21.15
N ALA A 217 -1.11 -7.07 -21.50
CA ALA A 217 -2.42 -7.66 -21.81
C ALA A 217 -3.36 -7.59 -20.60
N ARG A 218 -2.81 -7.80 -19.42
CA ARG A 218 -3.53 -7.73 -18.16
C ARG A 218 -4.08 -6.32 -17.88
N LEU A 219 -3.23 -5.29 -17.98
CA LEU A 219 -3.67 -3.89 -17.81
C LEU A 219 -4.76 -3.52 -18.81
N ARG A 220 -4.63 -3.94 -20.06
CA ARG A 220 -5.65 -3.69 -21.09
C ARG A 220 -6.98 -4.38 -20.78
N SER A 221 -6.96 -5.61 -20.25
CA SER A 221 -8.17 -6.32 -19.83
C SER A 221 -8.90 -5.57 -18.72
N ILE A 222 -8.18 -5.09 -17.70
CA ILE A 222 -8.74 -4.27 -16.62
C ILE A 222 -9.41 -3.01 -17.17
N VAL A 223 -8.73 -2.29 -18.07
CA VAL A 223 -9.29 -1.08 -18.72
C VAL A 223 -10.56 -1.43 -19.51
N GLN A 224 -10.55 -2.55 -20.23
CA GLN A 224 -11.68 -2.98 -21.05
C GLN A 224 -12.90 -3.35 -20.20
N ALA A 225 -12.69 -3.95 -19.05
CA ALA A 225 -13.74 -4.30 -18.10
C ALA A 225 -14.28 -3.11 -17.28
N ALA A 226 -13.47 -2.05 -17.11
CA ALA A 226 -13.83 -0.90 -16.27
C ALA A 226 -15.17 -0.26 -16.68
N ARG A 227 -16.00 0.08 -15.69
CA ARG A 227 -17.33 0.69 -15.89
C ARG A 227 -17.23 2.22 -16.00
N ILE A 228 -16.48 2.72 -16.97
CA ILE A 228 -16.30 4.14 -17.27
C ILE A 228 -16.96 4.51 -18.61
N ALA A 229 -17.17 5.81 -18.81
CA ALA A 229 -17.74 6.30 -20.06
C ALA A 229 -16.87 5.92 -21.29
N PRO A 230 -17.50 5.53 -22.43
CA PRO A 230 -16.79 5.05 -23.60
C PRO A 230 -15.63 5.97 -24.09
N PRO A 231 -15.79 7.32 -24.20
CA PRO A 231 -14.70 8.18 -24.63
C PRO A 231 -13.45 8.10 -23.74
N ASN A 232 -13.66 7.96 -22.42
CA ASN A 232 -12.55 7.79 -21.47
C ASN A 232 -11.88 6.43 -21.65
N LYS A 233 -12.66 5.37 -21.86
CA LYS A 233 -12.16 4.03 -22.11
C LYS A 233 -11.32 3.97 -23.40
N GLU A 234 -11.80 4.55 -24.48
CA GLU A 234 -11.09 4.59 -25.76
C GLU A 234 -9.73 5.29 -25.65
N ARG A 235 -9.67 6.39 -24.89
CA ARG A 235 -8.41 7.07 -24.58
C ARG A 235 -7.38 6.13 -23.99
N TRP A 236 -7.77 5.35 -22.97
CA TRP A 236 -6.86 4.45 -22.26
C TRP A 236 -6.49 3.20 -23.06
N LEU A 237 -7.34 2.77 -24.00
CA LEU A 237 -7.08 1.65 -24.91
C LEU A 237 -6.31 2.05 -26.18
N ALA A 238 -6.13 3.35 -26.43
CA ALA A 238 -5.41 3.84 -27.60
C ALA A 238 -3.96 3.30 -27.63
N SER A 239 -3.49 2.95 -28.81
CA SER A 239 -2.12 2.44 -29.01
C SER A 239 -1.02 3.45 -28.65
N SER A 240 -1.37 4.74 -28.62
CA SER A 240 -0.49 5.85 -28.22
C SER A 240 -0.34 5.99 -26.70
N THR A 241 -1.24 5.40 -25.91
CA THR A 241 -1.21 5.50 -24.44
C THR A 241 -0.19 4.51 -23.88
N LYS A 242 0.74 5.02 -23.11
CA LYS A 242 1.77 4.19 -22.48
C LYS A 242 1.19 3.39 -21.32
N LYS A 243 1.70 2.17 -21.13
CA LYS A 243 1.27 1.29 -20.04
C LYS A 243 1.50 1.88 -18.65
N GLU A 244 2.57 2.66 -18.51
CA GLU A 244 2.93 3.36 -17.28
C GLU A 244 1.86 4.38 -16.90
N GLU A 245 1.31 5.10 -17.88
CA GLU A 245 0.23 6.08 -17.69
C GLU A 245 -1.06 5.36 -17.27
N VAL A 246 -1.36 4.23 -17.90
CA VAL A 246 -2.52 3.38 -17.54
C VAL A 246 -2.39 2.86 -16.11
N LEU A 247 -1.21 2.33 -15.74
CA LEU A 247 -0.97 1.82 -14.41
C LEU A 247 -1.12 2.92 -13.35
N ARG A 248 -0.53 4.08 -13.62
CA ARG A 248 -0.62 5.23 -12.73
C ARG A 248 -2.07 5.67 -12.53
N GLU A 249 -2.82 5.82 -13.61
CA GLU A 249 -4.24 6.17 -13.53
C GLU A 249 -5.05 5.11 -12.76
N LEU A 250 -4.83 3.82 -12.99
CA LEU A 250 -5.47 2.75 -12.23
C LEU A 250 -5.17 2.87 -10.73
N VAL A 251 -3.92 3.10 -10.38
CA VAL A 251 -3.48 3.26 -8.99
C VAL A 251 -4.09 4.51 -8.35
N ASP A 252 -4.01 5.66 -9.02
CA ASP A 252 -4.47 6.95 -8.49
C ASP A 252 -6.01 7.02 -8.35
N THR A 253 -6.72 6.16 -9.08
CA THR A 253 -8.18 6.17 -9.12
C THR A 253 -8.85 4.97 -8.45
N VAL A 254 -8.09 4.17 -7.70
CA VAL A 254 -8.64 3.02 -6.95
C VAL A 254 -9.86 3.43 -6.13
N GLY A 255 -10.99 2.80 -6.41
CA GLY A 255 -12.25 3.01 -5.70
C GLY A 255 -12.92 4.38 -5.92
N LYS A 256 -12.45 5.19 -6.88
CA LYS A 256 -13.07 6.48 -7.20
C LYS A 256 -14.17 6.31 -8.25
N PRO A 257 -15.45 6.59 -7.93
CA PRO A 257 -16.56 6.42 -8.85
C PRO A 257 -16.38 7.19 -10.16
N GLY A 258 -16.71 6.55 -11.29
CA GLY A 258 -16.60 7.13 -12.64
C GLY A 258 -15.18 7.18 -13.19
N GLN A 259 -14.18 6.70 -12.46
CA GLN A 259 -12.77 6.68 -12.87
C GLN A 259 -12.28 5.26 -13.12
N LEU A 260 -11.10 5.14 -13.77
CA LEU A 260 -10.60 3.87 -14.30
C LEU A 260 -10.45 2.77 -13.24
N GLY A 261 -10.01 3.09 -12.04
CA GLY A 261 -9.82 2.16 -10.92
C GLY A 261 -11.06 1.93 -10.04
N GLN A 262 -12.25 2.39 -10.45
CA GLN A 262 -13.48 2.30 -9.68
C GLN A 262 -13.81 0.88 -9.21
N ASP A 263 -13.61 -0.12 -10.08
CA ASP A 263 -14.09 -1.48 -9.88
C ASP A 263 -13.04 -2.41 -9.25
N LEU A 264 -11.85 -1.91 -8.95
CA LEU A 264 -10.79 -2.71 -8.35
C LEU A 264 -11.17 -3.21 -6.95
N GLN A 265 -10.94 -4.51 -6.72
CA GLN A 265 -11.21 -5.22 -5.46
C GLN A 265 -9.93 -5.65 -4.74
N ASN A 266 -8.91 -6.05 -5.52
CA ASN A 266 -7.62 -6.47 -5.01
C ASN A 266 -6.52 -5.58 -5.58
N VAL A 267 -5.69 -5.03 -4.71
CA VAL A 267 -4.46 -4.33 -5.09
C VAL A 267 -3.29 -5.04 -4.43
N VAL A 268 -2.37 -5.54 -5.24
CA VAL A 268 -1.19 -6.28 -4.79
C VAL A 268 0.06 -5.45 -5.12
N SER A 269 0.78 -5.00 -4.11
CA SER A 269 1.95 -4.13 -4.28
C SER A 269 3.19 -4.70 -3.60
N VAL A 270 4.37 -4.46 -4.16
CA VAL A 270 5.66 -4.86 -3.56
C VAL A 270 6.24 -3.73 -2.72
N ALA A 271 6.14 -2.49 -3.19
CA ALA A 271 6.57 -1.32 -2.46
C ALA A 271 5.36 -0.55 -1.91
N MET A 272 5.66 0.45 -1.10
CA MET A 272 4.64 1.44 -0.79
C MET A 272 4.20 2.09 -2.10
N LEU A 273 2.90 2.06 -2.32
CA LEU A 273 2.28 2.88 -3.35
C LEU A 273 2.69 4.33 -3.09
N SER A 274 2.94 5.08 -4.16
CA SER A 274 3.52 6.43 -4.13
C SER A 274 3.01 7.31 -3.00
N GLU A 275 3.85 8.21 -2.53
CA GLU A 275 3.46 9.26 -1.59
C GLU A 275 2.25 10.01 -2.16
N GLY A 276 1.25 10.26 -1.33
CA GLY A 276 0.00 10.89 -1.79
C GLY A 276 -1.09 9.94 -2.30
N TRP A 277 -0.86 8.63 -2.43
CA TRP A 277 -1.91 7.70 -2.82
C TRP A 277 -3.09 7.73 -1.82
N ASP A 278 -4.28 8.05 -2.33
CA ASP A 278 -5.50 8.26 -1.55
C ASP A 278 -6.63 7.33 -2.02
N ALA A 279 -6.62 6.09 -1.58
CA ALA A 279 -7.69 5.14 -1.82
C ALA A 279 -8.54 4.97 -0.55
N LYS A 280 -9.68 5.66 -0.51
CA LYS A 280 -10.60 5.63 0.65
C LYS A 280 -11.35 4.31 0.80
N THR A 281 -11.41 3.52 -0.28
CA THR A 281 -12.11 2.24 -0.33
C THR A 281 -11.29 1.06 0.20
N VAL A 282 -10.02 1.25 0.58
CA VAL A 282 -9.22 0.21 1.23
C VAL A 282 -9.81 -0.10 2.61
N THR A 283 -10.22 -1.35 2.80
CA THR A 283 -10.83 -1.84 4.04
C THR A 283 -10.06 -2.99 4.67
N HIS A 284 -9.36 -3.78 3.85
CA HIS A 284 -8.61 -4.95 4.29
C HIS A 284 -7.17 -4.83 3.87
N ILE A 285 -6.24 -5.14 4.78
CA ILE A 285 -4.80 -5.07 4.52
C ILE A 285 -4.14 -6.39 4.93
N MET A 286 -3.40 -6.99 3.98
CA MET A 286 -2.55 -8.14 4.20
C MET A 286 -1.08 -7.73 4.05
N GLY A 287 -0.29 -7.91 5.10
CA GLY A 287 1.15 -7.68 5.08
C GLY A 287 1.93 -8.99 4.88
N LEU A 288 2.47 -9.22 3.70
CA LEU A 288 3.35 -10.35 3.38
C LEU A 288 4.82 -9.89 3.31
N ARG A 289 5.24 -9.13 4.31
CA ARG A 289 6.62 -8.65 4.46
C ARG A 289 6.97 -8.35 5.91
N ALA A 290 8.25 -8.35 6.23
CA ALA A 290 8.70 -7.77 7.48
C ALA A 290 8.51 -6.23 7.43
N PHE A 291 7.77 -5.69 8.35
CA PHE A 291 7.75 -4.26 8.61
C PHE A 291 8.91 -3.93 9.53
N THR A 292 10.01 -3.48 8.96
CA THR A 292 11.27 -3.22 9.68
C THR A 292 11.23 -1.96 10.53
N SER A 293 10.27 -1.07 10.28
CA SER A 293 10.05 0.12 11.07
C SER A 293 8.57 0.33 11.39
N GLN A 294 8.29 0.92 12.54
CA GLN A 294 6.95 1.34 12.93
C GLN A 294 6.36 2.31 11.91
N LEU A 295 7.16 3.24 11.42
CA LEU A 295 6.76 4.23 10.43
C LEU A 295 6.21 3.58 9.16
N LEU A 296 6.88 2.56 8.61
CA LEU A 296 6.41 1.85 7.42
C LEU A 296 5.07 1.14 7.69
N CYS A 297 4.92 0.54 8.86
CA CYS A 297 3.67 -0.09 9.29
C CYS A 297 2.52 0.93 9.36
N GLU A 298 2.77 2.07 10.02
CA GLU A 298 1.79 3.16 10.17
C GLU A 298 1.40 3.77 8.83
N GLN A 299 2.33 3.94 7.91
CA GLN A 299 2.04 4.45 6.57
C GLN A 299 1.14 3.51 5.76
N VAL A 300 1.34 2.19 5.86
CA VAL A 300 0.48 1.20 5.19
C VAL A 300 -0.90 1.16 5.84
N ILE A 301 -0.97 1.06 7.17
CA ILE A 301 -2.24 1.01 7.91
C ILE A 301 -3.02 2.31 7.71
N GLY A 302 -2.36 3.46 7.82
CA GLY A 302 -2.98 4.77 7.66
C GLY A 302 -3.73 4.95 6.34
N ARG A 303 -3.30 4.27 5.27
CA ARG A 303 -4.01 4.26 3.99
C ARG A 303 -5.37 3.57 4.09
N GLY A 304 -5.47 2.48 4.84
CA GLY A 304 -6.72 1.76 5.08
C GLY A 304 -7.68 2.45 6.05
N LEU A 305 -7.19 3.40 6.84
CA LEU A 305 -8.01 4.08 7.84
C LEU A 305 -8.85 5.25 7.29
N ARG A 306 -8.62 5.67 6.06
CA ARG A 306 -9.36 6.79 5.45
C ARG A 306 -10.83 6.43 5.24
N ARG A 307 -11.72 7.30 5.67
CA ARG A 307 -13.17 7.11 5.48
C ARG A 307 -13.59 7.46 4.05
N VAL A 308 -14.60 6.75 3.54
CA VAL A 308 -15.20 7.04 2.22
C VAL A 308 -15.99 8.33 2.26
N ALA A 309 -16.78 8.53 3.33
CA ALA A 309 -17.58 9.72 3.58
C ALA A 309 -17.47 10.13 5.05
N TYR A 310 -17.76 11.41 5.30
CA TYR A 310 -17.79 12.00 6.64
C TYR A 310 -19.21 12.46 7.01
N ASP A 311 -20.21 12.13 6.18
CA ASP A 311 -21.59 12.42 6.44
C ASP A 311 -22.06 11.60 7.65
N ILE A 312 -22.64 12.27 8.63
CA ILE A 312 -23.22 11.70 9.84
C ILE A 312 -24.72 11.49 9.62
#